data_f2f837c6d69f2f63e0ff2129554384ea
#
_entry.id   f2f837c6d69f2f63e0ff2129554384ea
#
_cell.length_a   1.000
_cell.length_b   1.000
_cell.length_c   1.000
_cell.angle_alpha   90.00
_cell.angle_beta   90.00
_cell.angle_gamma   90.00
#
_symmetry.space_group_name_H-M   'P 1'
#
loop_
_entity.id
_entity.type
_entity.pdbx_description
1 polymer ?
#
loop_
_entity_poly.entity_id
_entity_poly.type
_entity_poly.pdbx_seq_one_letter_code
_entity_poly.pdbx_strand_id
1 'polypeptide(L)'
;MMWWALLVIILLFCVTALTGAPYVPSHRRDVQQALTKLYRLGPEDCLVDIGSGDGVVLKIARQQGARAFGVELNPLLVLLSRWRLRGDTKAMVVCGNLYRTNFPPGTTVVYTFGDSRDIARMATHVQQQATRLGTDLWFISYAFTVPGWTPVREQGAHKLYQVRAE
;
A
#
# COMPACT_ATOMS: atom_id res chain seq x y z
N MET A 1 22.70 -28.80 2.47
CA MET A 1 21.28 -28.39 2.30
C MET A 1 21.04 -26.93 2.74
N MET A 2 21.55 -26.47 3.86
CA MET A 2 21.32 -25.11 4.41
C MET A 2 21.82 -23.98 3.48
N TRP A 3 22.94 -24.14 2.79
CA TRP A 3 23.52 -23.15 1.88
C TRP A 3 22.67 -22.89 0.63
N TRP A 4 22.00 -23.92 0.09
CA TRP A 4 21.10 -23.77 -1.06
C TRP A 4 19.85 -22.97 -0.70
N ALA A 5 19.29 -23.17 0.50
CA ALA A 5 18.16 -22.39 0.99
C ALA A 5 18.53 -20.90 1.14
N LEU A 6 19.71 -20.61 1.70
CA LEU A 6 20.21 -19.24 1.82
C LEU A 6 20.41 -18.59 0.45
N LEU A 7 20.96 -19.33 -0.51
CA LEU A 7 21.21 -18.83 -1.88
C LEU A 7 19.89 -18.53 -2.61
N VAL A 8 18.86 -19.37 -2.45
CA VAL A 8 17.52 -19.15 -3.00
C VAL A 8 16.87 -17.92 -2.37
N ILE A 9 17.00 -17.72 -1.05
CA ILE A 9 16.49 -16.56 -0.34
C ILE A 9 17.17 -15.27 -0.86
N ILE A 10 18.49 -15.28 -0.99
CA ILE A 10 19.26 -14.15 -1.53
C ILE A 10 18.85 -13.86 -2.97
N LEU A 11 18.70 -14.88 -3.80
CA LEU A 11 18.30 -14.75 -5.19
C LEU A 11 16.89 -14.15 -5.31
N LEU A 12 15.94 -14.63 -4.53
CA LEU A 12 14.58 -14.07 -4.47
C LEU A 12 14.59 -12.60 -4.02
N PHE A 13 15.42 -12.25 -3.05
CA PHE A 13 15.59 -10.88 -2.59
C PHE A 13 16.21 -10.00 -3.67
N CYS A 14 17.25 -10.47 -4.36
CA CYS A 14 17.90 -9.77 -5.47
C CYS A 14 16.94 -9.57 -6.65
N VAL A 15 16.19 -10.59 -7.03
CA VAL A 15 15.21 -10.48 -8.14
C VAL A 15 14.14 -9.44 -7.83
N THR A 16 13.60 -9.43 -6.60
CA THR A 16 12.59 -8.43 -6.22
C THR A 16 13.17 -7.03 -6.06
N ALA A 17 14.42 -6.90 -5.63
CA ALA A 17 15.13 -5.61 -5.57
C ALA A 17 15.43 -5.03 -6.96
N LEU A 18 15.67 -5.89 -7.95
CA LEU A 18 15.94 -5.48 -9.34
C LEU A 18 14.66 -5.21 -10.14
N THR A 19 13.54 -5.83 -9.77
CA THR A 19 12.26 -5.73 -10.49
C THR A 19 11.23 -4.83 -9.82
N GLY A 20 11.46 -4.42 -8.58
CA GLY A 20 10.58 -3.55 -7.79
C GLY A 20 11.32 -2.40 -7.12
N ALA A 21 10.57 -1.51 -6.48
CA ALA A 21 11.16 -0.46 -5.64
C ALA A 21 11.88 -1.11 -4.44
N PRO A 22 13.04 -0.58 -4.00
CA PRO A 22 13.73 -1.08 -2.82
C PRO A 22 12.82 -0.96 -1.60
N TYR A 23 12.80 -2.02 -0.77
CA TYR A 23 12.03 -2.00 0.47
C TYR A 23 12.60 -0.93 1.42
N VAL A 24 11.79 0.09 1.69
CA VAL A 24 12.06 1.13 2.69
C VAL A 24 10.95 1.06 3.74
N PRO A 25 11.26 0.71 4.98
CA PRO A 25 10.23 0.62 6.03
C PRO A 25 9.65 2.00 6.32
N SER A 26 8.32 2.10 6.27
CA SER A 26 7.60 3.32 6.63
C SER A 26 7.78 3.61 8.12
N HIS A 27 8.07 4.87 8.45
CA HIS A 27 8.11 5.30 9.86
C HIS A 27 6.71 5.22 10.47
N ARG A 28 6.52 4.35 11.46
CA ARG A 28 5.22 4.10 12.10
C ARG A 28 4.49 5.37 12.56
N ARG A 29 5.24 6.34 13.11
CA ARG A 29 4.68 7.61 13.61
C ARG A 29 4.08 8.42 12.45
N ASP A 30 4.77 8.48 11.32
CA ASP A 30 4.33 9.27 10.17
C ASP A 30 3.09 8.65 9.52
N VAL A 31 3.08 7.31 9.36
CA VAL A 31 1.89 6.57 8.88
C VAL A 31 0.71 6.76 9.82
N GLN A 32 0.93 6.66 11.15
CA GLN A 32 -0.13 6.85 12.13
C GLN A 32 -0.70 8.27 12.06
N GLN A 33 0.15 9.29 11.89
CA GLN A 33 -0.29 10.67 11.72
C GLN A 33 -1.08 10.85 10.40
N ALA A 34 -0.63 10.25 9.31
CA ALA A 34 -1.34 10.31 8.04
C ALA A 34 -2.75 9.69 8.15
N LEU A 35 -2.86 8.52 8.79
CA LEU A 35 -4.12 7.80 8.92
C LEU A 35 -5.04 8.32 10.05
N THR A 36 -4.59 9.29 10.84
CA THR A 36 -5.41 9.90 11.90
C THR A 36 -5.68 11.39 11.71
N LYS A 37 -4.74 12.12 11.09
CA LYS A 37 -4.82 13.58 10.94
C LYS A 37 -5.03 14.02 9.50
N LEU A 38 -4.31 13.41 8.53
CA LEU A 38 -4.43 13.75 7.12
C LEU A 38 -5.71 13.14 6.53
N TYR A 39 -5.91 11.84 6.74
CA TYR A 39 -7.15 11.11 6.45
C TYR A 39 -7.62 10.40 7.73
N ARG A 40 -8.79 10.77 8.23
CA ARG A 40 -9.35 10.12 9.42
C ARG A 40 -9.91 8.75 9.07
N LEU A 41 -9.03 7.75 9.12
CA LEU A 41 -9.40 6.37 8.86
C LEU A 41 -10.30 5.83 9.99
N GLY A 42 -11.37 5.13 9.63
CA GLY A 42 -12.34 4.59 10.56
C GLY A 42 -12.85 3.19 10.21
N PRO A 43 -13.78 2.64 11.02
CA PRO A 43 -14.29 1.27 10.87
C PRO A 43 -15.02 0.99 9.54
N GLU A 44 -15.58 2.02 8.92
CA GLU A 44 -16.30 1.92 7.64
C GLU A 44 -15.35 1.89 6.44
N ASP A 45 -14.08 2.25 6.65
CA ASP A 45 -13.10 2.32 5.60
C ASP A 45 -12.52 0.95 5.22
N CYS A 46 -12.07 0.88 3.97
CA CYS A 46 -11.21 -0.19 3.47
C CYS A 46 -9.96 0.44 2.87
N LEU A 47 -8.84 0.31 3.56
CA LEU A 47 -7.55 0.76 3.08
C LEU A 47 -6.90 -0.31 2.20
N VAL A 48 -6.45 0.10 1.02
CA VAL A 48 -5.58 -0.70 0.15
C VAL A 48 -4.17 -0.13 0.21
N ASP A 49 -3.19 -0.95 0.54
CA ASP A 49 -1.76 -0.60 0.56
C ASP A 49 -1.05 -1.27 -0.62
N ILE A 50 -0.66 -0.48 -1.60
CA ILE A 50 0.02 -0.95 -2.82
C ILE A 50 1.54 -0.88 -2.64
N GLY A 51 2.18 -2.06 -2.59
CA GLY A 51 3.55 -2.23 -2.12
C GLY A 51 3.60 -2.34 -0.59
N SER A 52 2.74 -3.21 -0.03
CA SER A 52 2.48 -3.23 1.42
C SER A 52 3.65 -3.69 2.29
N GLY A 53 4.72 -4.18 1.66
CA GLY A 53 5.93 -4.57 2.36
C GLY A 53 5.67 -5.55 3.50
N ASP A 54 6.18 -5.19 4.67
CA ASP A 54 6.05 -5.97 5.90
C ASP A 54 4.70 -5.79 6.64
N GLY A 55 3.74 -5.02 6.04
CA GLY A 55 2.38 -4.84 6.55
C GLY A 55 2.24 -3.85 7.72
N VAL A 56 3.18 -2.95 7.93
CA VAL A 56 3.09 -1.93 9.00
C VAL A 56 1.88 -1.02 8.79
N VAL A 57 1.64 -0.53 7.57
CA VAL A 57 0.51 0.34 7.24
C VAL A 57 -0.81 -0.39 7.48
N LEU A 58 -0.92 -1.64 7.04
CA LEU A 58 -2.10 -2.47 7.25
C LEU A 58 -2.40 -2.67 8.74
N LYS A 59 -1.36 -2.93 9.56
CA LYS A 59 -1.52 -3.07 11.01
C LYS A 59 -2.04 -1.79 11.65
N ILE A 60 -1.54 -0.62 11.22
CA ILE A 60 -2.00 0.68 11.73
C ILE A 60 -3.45 0.93 11.30
N ALA A 61 -3.81 0.63 10.04
CA ALA A 61 -5.19 0.73 9.56
C ALA A 61 -6.14 -0.14 10.39
N ARG A 62 -5.74 -1.38 10.71
CA ARG A 62 -6.50 -2.28 11.58
C ARG A 62 -6.70 -1.74 13.00
N GLN A 63 -5.70 -1.05 13.54
CA GLN A 63 -5.81 -0.38 14.86
C GLN A 63 -6.83 0.78 14.84
N GLN A 64 -7.12 1.38 13.68
CA GLN A 64 -8.18 2.37 13.50
C GLN A 64 -9.56 1.71 13.22
N GLY A 65 -9.64 0.39 13.15
CA GLY A 65 -10.87 -0.36 12.90
C GLY A 65 -11.16 -0.64 11.43
N ALA A 66 -10.45 0.00 10.49
CA ALA A 66 -10.66 -0.14 9.05
C ALA A 66 -10.36 -1.56 8.56
N ARG A 67 -11.00 -2.01 7.49
CA ARG A 67 -10.52 -3.17 6.72
C ARG A 67 -9.19 -2.83 6.04
N ALA A 68 -8.31 -3.81 5.89
CA ALA A 68 -6.99 -3.59 5.30
C ALA A 68 -6.67 -4.64 4.24
N PHE A 69 -6.28 -4.19 3.05
CA PHE A 69 -5.90 -5.06 1.94
C PHE A 69 -4.52 -4.65 1.43
N GLY A 70 -3.56 -5.55 1.46
CA GLY A 70 -2.18 -5.32 1.00
C GLY A 70 -1.87 -6.09 -0.27
N VAL A 71 -1.16 -5.44 -1.20
CA VAL A 71 -0.57 -6.08 -2.38
C VAL A 71 0.94 -5.91 -2.30
N GLU A 72 1.66 -7.03 -2.32
CA GLU A 72 3.12 -7.04 -2.23
C GLU A 72 3.70 -8.06 -3.22
N LEU A 73 4.76 -7.67 -3.93
CA LEU A 73 5.40 -8.53 -4.93
C LEU A 73 6.36 -9.55 -4.29
N ASN A 74 7.03 -9.15 -3.21
CA ASN A 74 8.02 -9.99 -2.54
C ASN A 74 7.35 -11.03 -1.62
N PRO A 75 7.45 -12.34 -1.91
CA PRO A 75 6.77 -13.37 -1.13
C PRO A 75 7.27 -13.47 0.32
N LEU A 76 8.51 -13.08 0.62
CA LEU A 76 9.04 -13.08 1.98
C LEU A 76 8.40 -11.95 2.81
N LEU A 77 8.22 -10.77 2.22
CA LEU A 77 7.51 -9.66 2.86
C LEU A 77 6.02 -9.99 3.05
N VAL A 78 5.39 -10.66 2.08
CA VAL A 78 4.02 -11.17 2.22
C VAL A 78 3.90 -12.12 3.41
N LEU A 79 4.84 -13.06 3.55
CA LEU A 79 4.84 -14.00 4.68
C LEU A 79 5.01 -13.28 6.02
N LEU A 80 5.92 -12.31 6.09
CA LEU A 80 6.13 -11.48 7.28
C LEU A 80 4.88 -10.64 7.61
N SER A 81 4.26 -10.04 6.60
CA SER A 81 3.04 -9.26 6.75
C SER A 81 1.88 -10.13 7.26
N ARG A 82 1.68 -11.32 6.68
CA ARG A 82 0.66 -12.28 7.13
C ARG A 82 0.91 -12.75 8.57
N TRP A 83 2.16 -12.99 8.93
CA TRP A 83 2.52 -13.33 10.32
C TRP A 83 2.20 -12.18 11.28
N ARG A 84 2.50 -10.94 10.89
CA ARG A 84 2.20 -9.73 11.69
C ARG A 84 0.70 -9.51 11.89
N LEU A 85 -0.11 -9.86 10.90
CA LEU A 85 -1.57 -9.70 10.87
C LEU A 85 -2.33 -10.98 11.25
N ARG A 86 -1.62 -12.01 11.74
CA ARG A 86 -2.25 -13.29 12.09
C ARG A 86 -3.39 -13.10 13.08
N GLY A 87 -4.48 -13.82 12.84
CA GLY A 87 -5.70 -13.74 13.67
C GLY A 87 -6.63 -12.56 13.37
N ASP A 88 -6.21 -11.64 12.48
CA ASP A 88 -7.07 -10.53 12.06
C ASP A 88 -7.82 -10.88 10.76
N THR A 89 -9.11 -11.20 10.89
CA THR A 89 -9.97 -11.61 9.76
C THR A 89 -10.33 -10.45 8.82
N LYS A 90 -10.10 -9.20 9.24
CA LYS A 90 -10.38 -8.00 8.44
C LYS A 90 -9.13 -7.48 7.72
N ALA A 91 -8.01 -8.20 7.79
CA ALA A 91 -6.78 -7.91 7.07
C ALA A 91 -6.47 -9.02 6.07
N MET A 92 -6.10 -8.65 4.85
CA MET A 92 -5.71 -9.57 3.78
C MET A 92 -4.45 -9.09 3.09
N VAL A 93 -3.53 -10.01 2.78
CA VAL A 93 -2.31 -9.70 2.01
C VAL A 93 -2.17 -10.67 0.85
N VAL A 94 -2.08 -10.11 -0.35
CA VAL A 94 -1.94 -10.85 -1.61
C VAL A 94 -0.50 -10.73 -2.11
N CYS A 95 0.08 -11.87 -2.49
CA CYS A 95 1.34 -11.90 -3.22
C CYS A 95 1.04 -11.67 -4.70
N GLY A 96 1.46 -10.53 -5.26
CA GLY A 96 1.15 -10.22 -6.64
C GLY A 96 1.64 -8.86 -7.11
N ASN A 97 1.50 -8.67 -8.43
CA ASN A 97 1.79 -7.39 -9.06
C ASN A 97 0.63 -6.42 -8.82
N LEU A 98 0.91 -5.27 -8.20
CA LEU A 98 -0.09 -4.25 -7.89
C LEU A 98 -0.88 -3.80 -9.12
N TYR A 99 -0.26 -3.70 -10.30
CA TYR A 99 -0.90 -3.27 -11.56
C TYR A 99 -1.85 -4.31 -12.17
N ARG A 100 -1.83 -5.54 -11.67
CA ARG A 100 -2.70 -6.65 -12.11
C ARG A 100 -3.69 -7.08 -11.05
N THR A 101 -3.62 -6.49 -9.87
CA THR A 101 -4.47 -6.83 -8.72
C THR A 101 -5.62 -5.85 -8.63
N ASN A 102 -6.84 -6.34 -8.69
CA ASN A 102 -8.03 -5.53 -8.46
C ASN A 102 -8.21 -5.21 -6.99
N PHE A 103 -8.59 -3.97 -6.69
CA PHE A 103 -8.94 -3.59 -5.33
C PHE A 103 -10.27 -4.22 -4.91
N PRO A 104 -10.43 -4.60 -3.64
CA PRO A 104 -11.68 -5.21 -3.17
C PRO A 104 -12.84 -4.21 -3.20
N PRO A 105 -14.09 -4.69 -3.32
CA PRO A 105 -15.27 -3.84 -3.16
C PRO A 105 -15.28 -3.12 -1.82
N GLY A 106 -15.75 -1.87 -1.84
CA GLY A 106 -15.79 -1.00 -0.67
C GLY A 106 -14.42 -0.42 -0.28
N THR A 107 -13.43 -0.44 -1.17
CA THR A 107 -12.20 0.35 -1.02
C THR A 107 -12.55 1.83 -0.94
N THR A 108 -12.02 2.54 0.06
CA THR A 108 -12.22 3.99 0.26
C THR A 108 -10.94 4.77 0.15
N VAL A 109 -9.82 4.18 0.56
CA VAL A 109 -8.52 4.85 0.56
C VAL A 109 -7.40 3.91 0.12
N VAL A 110 -6.50 4.44 -0.70
CA VAL A 110 -5.30 3.76 -1.18
C VAL A 110 -4.08 4.45 -0.61
N TYR A 111 -3.14 3.68 -0.09
CA TYR A 111 -1.87 4.16 0.42
C TYR A 111 -0.71 3.59 -0.41
N THR A 112 0.33 4.38 -0.61
CA THR A 112 1.60 3.90 -1.17
C THR A 112 2.80 4.63 -0.59
N PHE A 113 3.86 3.86 -0.38
CA PHE A 113 5.22 4.39 -0.33
C PHE A 113 5.85 4.13 -1.71
N GLY A 114 5.53 5.01 -2.67
CA GLY A 114 6.03 4.89 -4.04
C GLY A 114 7.48 5.36 -4.19
N ASP A 115 7.99 5.30 -5.43
CA ASP A 115 9.18 6.04 -5.81
C ASP A 115 8.85 7.02 -6.96
N SER A 116 9.77 7.92 -7.26
CA SER A 116 9.57 8.97 -8.28
C SER A 116 9.31 8.41 -9.69
N ARG A 117 9.75 7.18 -9.97
CA ARG A 117 9.60 6.52 -11.29
C ARG A 117 8.21 5.92 -11.46
N ASP A 118 7.63 5.42 -10.36
CA ASP A 118 6.41 4.62 -10.40
C ASP A 118 5.15 5.37 -9.94
N ILE A 119 5.30 6.50 -9.23
CA ILE A 119 4.15 7.19 -8.62
C ILE A 119 3.08 7.62 -9.63
N ALA A 120 3.47 8.07 -10.84
CA ALA A 120 2.54 8.43 -11.90
C ALA A 120 1.74 7.22 -12.39
N ARG A 121 2.41 6.08 -12.57
CA ARG A 121 1.78 4.82 -12.97
C ARG A 121 0.88 4.26 -11.88
N MET A 122 1.28 4.39 -10.61
CA MET A 122 0.45 4.01 -9.46
C MET A 122 -0.82 4.85 -9.42
N ALA A 123 -0.72 6.18 -9.60
CA ALA A 123 -1.87 7.08 -9.65
C ALA A 123 -2.83 6.72 -10.80
N THR A 124 -2.31 6.43 -12.00
CA THR A 124 -3.12 5.94 -13.12
C THR A 124 -3.84 4.63 -12.77
N HIS A 125 -3.17 3.71 -12.09
CA HIS A 125 -3.80 2.45 -11.65
C HIS A 125 -4.90 2.72 -10.61
N VAL A 126 -4.68 3.63 -9.66
CA VAL A 126 -5.71 4.02 -8.67
C VAL A 126 -6.92 4.65 -9.38
N GLN A 127 -6.71 5.49 -10.39
CA GLN A 127 -7.78 6.06 -11.21
C GLN A 127 -8.60 4.95 -11.91
N GLN A 128 -7.94 4.00 -12.54
CA GLN A 128 -8.60 2.86 -13.19
C GLN A 128 -9.42 2.02 -12.19
N GLN A 129 -8.93 1.87 -10.96
CA GLN A 129 -9.66 1.14 -9.92
C GLN A 129 -10.85 1.95 -9.40
N ALA A 130 -10.76 3.28 -9.30
CA ALA A 130 -11.89 4.14 -8.94
C ALA A 130 -13.02 4.00 -9.98
N THR A 131 -12.69 4.11 -11.27
CA THR A 131 -13.65 3.91 -12.39
C THR A 131 -14.27 2.50 -12.34
N ARG A 132 -13.44 1.45 -12.17
CA ARG A 132 -13.91 0.06 -12.08
C ARG A 132 -14.87 -0.17 -10.90
N LEU A 133 -14.60 0.46 -9.77
CA LEU A 133 -15.43 0.34 -8.55
C LEU A 133 -16.68 1.24 -8.60
N GLY A 134 -16.71 2.23 -9.50
CA GLY A 134 -17.76 3.24 -9.57
C GLY A 134 -17.81 4.13 -8.30
N THR A 135 -16.67 4.34 -7.64
CA THR A 135 -16.60 5.04 -6.35
C THR A 135 -15.35 5.89 -6.29
N ASP A 136 -15.51 7.13 -5.83
CA ASP A 136 -14.37 8.01 -5.54
C ASP A 136 -13.45 7.39 -4.51
N LEU A 137 -12.15 7.50 -4.72
CA LEU A 137 -11.13 7.02 -3.80
C LEU A 137 -10.30 8.18 -3.25
N TRP A 138 -9.80 7.99 -2.05
CA TRP A 138 -8.71 8.80 -1.53
C TRP A 138 -7.39 8.12 -1.82
N PHE A 139 -6.37 8.88 -2.25
CA PHE A 139 -5.04 8.36 -2.51
C PHE A 139 -4.02 9.09 -1.65
N ILE A 140 -3.30 8.35 -0.82
CA ILE A 140 -2.23 8.86 0.04
C ILE A 140 -0.90 8.39 -0.53
N SER A 141 -0.07 9.34 -0.96
CA SER A 141 1.32 9.09 -1.35
C SER A 141 2.27 9.59 -0.27
N TYR A 142 3.24 8.77 0.11
CA TYR A 142 4.34 9.17 0.98
C TYR A 142 5.54 9.59 0.14
N ALA A 143 6.15 10.72 0.49
CA ALA A 143 7.35 11.34 -0.09
C ALA A 143 7.23 11.86 -1.53
N PHE A 144 6.44 11.25 -2.41
CA PHE A 144 6.43 11.60 -3.83
C PHE A 144 5.13 12.28 -4.25
N THR A 145 5.27 13.36 -5.02
CA THR A 145 4.13 14.08 -5.63
C THR A 145 3.71 13.37 -6.91
N VAL A 146 2.39 13.21 -7.10
CA VAL A 146 1.85 12.71 -8.36
C VAL A 146 1.96 13.81 -9.42
N PRO A 147 2.65 13.58 -10.54
CA PRO A 147 2.78 14.57 -11.60
C PRO A 147 1.41 15.00 -12.14
N GLY A 148 1.20 16.30 -12.25
CA GLY A 148 -0.05 16.88 -12.76
C GLY A 148 -1.24 16.85 -11.80
N TRP A 149 -1.10 16.29 -10.60
CA TRP A 149 -2.16 16.29 -9.59
C TRP A 149 -1.87 17.30 -8.46
N THR A 150 -2.90 17.99 -8.01
CA THR A 150 -2.80 18.89 -6.86
C THR A 150 -3.32 18.17 -5.62
N PRO A 151 -2.51 18.02 -4.55
CA PRO A 151 -2.98 17.40 -3.33
C PRO A 151 -4.03 18.27 -2.66
N VAL A 152 -5.09 17.64 -2.15
CA VAL A 152 -6.15 18.31 -1.36
C VAL A 152 -5.62 18.73 0.00
N ARG A 153 -4.75 17.92 0.59
CA ARG A 153 -4.06 18.21 1.86
C ARG A 153 -2.69 17.56 1.87
N GLU A 154 -1.79 18.12 2.68
CA GLU A 154 -0.46 17.58 2.94
C GLU A 154 -0.18 17.57 4.44
N GLN A 155 0.60 16.58 4.88
CA GLN A 155 1.11 16.51 6.25
C GLN A 155 2.47 15.81 6.28
N GLY A 156 3.51 16.54 6.63
CA GLY A 156 4.88 16.05 6.55
C GLY A 156 5.20 15.63 5.12
N ALA A 157 5.63 14.39 4.94
CA ALA A 157 5.91 13.84 3.61
C ALA A 157 4.67 13.22 2.93
N HIS A 158 3.51 13.17 3.60
CA HIS A 158 2.30 12.59 3.03
C HIS A 158 1.47 13.62 2.27
N LYS A 159 0.96 13.21 1.12
CA LYS A 159 0.07 13.97 0.25
C LYS A 159 -1.22 13.20 0.04
N LEU A 160 -2.35 13.88 0.19
CA LEU A 160 -3.69 13.32 0.03
C LEU A 160 -4.31 13.86 -1.25
N TYR A 161 -4.76 12.98 -2.11
CA TYR A 161 -5.47 13.28 -3.35
C TYR A 161 -6.87 12.70 -3.33
N GLN A 162 -7.81 13.39 -3.95
CA GLN A 162 -9.13 12.84 -4.28
C GLN A 162 -9.09 12.30 -5.70
N VAL A 163 -9.48 11.05 -5.89
CA VAL A 163 -9.54 10.36 -7.18
C VAL A 163 -11.00 10.09 -7.49
N ARG A 164 -11.55 10.76 -8.48
CA ARG A 164 -12.96 10.62 -8.86
C ARG A 164 -13.18 9.41 -9.76
N ALA A 165 -14.30 8.70 -9.59
CA ALA A 165 -14.76 7.70 -10.53
C ALA A 165 -15.33 8.41 -11.77
N GLU A 166 -14.59 8.34 -12.88
CA GLU A 166 -15.00 8.86 -14.19
C GLU A 166 -15.47 7.72 -15.08
#